data_2b60b14a6a42b90407b18c9135006d1a
#
_entry.id   2b60b14a6a42b90407b18c9135006d1a
#
_cell.length_a   1.000
_cell.length_b   1.000
_cell.length_c   1.000
_cell.angle_alpha   90.00
_cell.angle_beta   90.00
_cell.angle_gamma   90.00
#
_symmetry.space_group_name_H-M   'P 1'
#
loop_
_entity.id
_entity.type
_entity.pdbx_description
1 polymer ?
#
loop_
_entity_poly.entity_id
_entity_poly.type
_entity_poly.pdbx_seq_one_letter_code
_entity_poly.pdbx_strand_id
1 'polypeptide(L)'
;VACATFFVFSDYMKPAFRLSALMQMPVKYIWTHDAFRVGEDGPTHQPIEHEAQLRLLEKMQNHAGKMSMLALRPADAAETSVAWKMAMENTETPTALVLSRQNINDLPAVTDRYTEALKAEKGAYIVQKNGENPKVILIASGSEVATLIDAAKLLLERKGIASQVVSAISEGLFRQQPTAYQEEVIP
;
A
#
# COMPACT_ATOMS: atom_id res chain seq x y z
N VAL A 1 -19.05 4.68 8.29
CA VAL A 1 -18.67 6.11 8.21
C VAL A 1 -17.37 6.23 7.44
N ALA A 2 -17.25 7.24 6.57
CA ALA A 2 -16.02 7.59 5.88
C ALA A 2 -15.70 9.07 6.11
N CYS A 3 -14.40 9.39 6.18
CA CYS A 3 -13.91 10.76 6.27
C CYS A 3 -12.63 10.91 5.46
N ALA A 4 -12.41 12.09 4.88
CA ALA A 4 -11.30 12.32 3.98
C ALA A 4 -10.59 13.66 4.26
N THR A 5 -9.28 13.66 4.09
CA THR A 5 -8.43 14.85 4.11
C THR A 5 -7.08 14.54 3.45
N PHE A 6 -6.13 15.47 3.45
CA PHE A 6 -4.75 15.20 3.05
C PHE A 6 -4.03 14.37 4.12
N PHE A 7 -3.11 13.53 3.68
CA PHE A 7 -2.46 12.57 4.56
C PHE A 7 -1.68 13.24 5.70
N VAL A 8 -1.03 14.36 5.47
CA VAL A 8 -0.36 15.13 6.52
C VAL A 8 -1.33 15.55 7.64
N PHE A 9 -2.58 15.83 7.31
CA PHE A 9 -3.59 16.23 8.30
C PHE A 9 -4.21 15.06 9.07
N SER A 10 -3.76 13.83 8.81
CA SER A 10 -4.05 12.69 9.68
C SER A 10 -3.55 12.93 11.11
N ASP A 11 -2.59 13.83 11.31
CA ASP A 11 -2.14 14.26 12.64
C ASP A 11 -3.28 14.82 13.49
N TYR A 12 -4.16 15.60 12.90
CA TYR A 12 -5.34 16.14 13.61
C TYR A 12 -6.42 15.07 13.86
N MET A 13 -6.35 13.96 13.15
CA MET A 13 -7.29 12.83 13.27
C MET A 13 -6.78 11.72 14.20
N LYS A 14 -5.55 11.82 14.72
CA LYS A 14 -4.95 10.78 15.59
C LYS A 14 -5.85 10.34 16.75
N PRO A 15 -6.47 11.23 17.53
CA PRO A 15 -7.39 10.81 18.58
C PRO A 15 -8.57 10.01 18.01
N ALA A 16 -9.14 10.44 16.89
CA ALA A 16 -10.30 9.82 16.27
C ALA A 16 -9.99 8.40 15.76
N PHE A 17 -8.90 8.22 14.97
CA PHE A 17 -8.59 6.89 14.45
C PHE A 17 -8.08 5.94 15.55
N ARG A 18 -7.39 6.47 16.59
CA ARG A 18 -7.03 5.68 17.76
C ARG A 18 -8.27 5.19 18.51
N LEU A 19 -9.26 6.04 18.71
CA LEU A 19 -10.52 5.66 19.37
C LEU A 19 -11.31 4.67 18.51
N SER A 20 -11.39 4.87 17.18
CA SER A 20 -12.07 3.91 16.31
C SER A 20 -11.40 2.54 16.34
N ALA A 21 -10.07 2.48 16.42
CA ALA A 21 -9.33 1.22 16.59
C ALA A 21 -9.65 0.54 17.93
N LEU A 22 -9.65 1.31 19.00
CA LEU A 22 -9.96 0.82 20.36
C LEU A 22 -11.41 0.31 20.46
N MET A 23 -12.33 1.03 19.81
CA MET A 23 -13.77 0.69 19.80
C MET A 23 -14.12 -0.36 18.71
N GLN A 24 -13.16 -0.81 17.92
CA GLN A 24 -13.36 -1.74 16.78
C GLN A 24 -14.40 -1.24 15.77
N MET A 25 -14.39 0.06 15.50
CA MET A 25 -15.33 0.68 14.56
C MET A 25 -14.77 0.68 13.14
N PRO A 26 -15.55 0.25 12.12
CA PRO A 26 -15.09 0.15 10.74
C PRO A 26 -15.11 1.51 10.00
N VAL A 27 -14.47 2.53 10.59
CA VAL A 27 -14.34 3.84 9.95
C VAL A 27 -13.37 3.76 8.78
N LYS A 28 -13.71 4.38 7.65
CA LYS A 28 -12.85 4.47 6.46
C LYS A 28 -12.20 5.86 6.43
N TYR A 29 -10.90 5.89 6.68
CA TYR A 29 -10.06 7.09 6.59
C TYR A 29 -9.47 7.14 5.19
N ILE A 30 -9.82 8.16 4.41
CA ILE A 30 -9.34 8.35 3.04
C ILE A 30 -8.39 9.54 3.08
N TRP A 31 -7.11 9.25 2.92
CA TRP A 31 -6.06 10.26 2.96
C TRP A 31 -5.39 10.37 1.59
N THR A 32 -5.56 11.53 0.96
CA THR A 32 -4.90 11.86 -0.30
C THR A 32 -3.60 12.59 -0.06
N HIS A 33 -2.84 12.88 -1.13
CA HIS A 33 -1.55 13.57 -1.02
C HIS A 33 -0.55 12.74 -0.20
N ASP A 34 -0.35 11.48 -0.62
CA ASP A 34 0.74 10.66 -0.11
C ASP A 34 2.09 11.34 -0.36
N ALA A 35 3.12 11.09 0.39
CA ALA A 35 4.36 11.86 0.36
C ALA A 35 5.01 12.03 -1.02
N PHE A 36 4.77 11.11 -1.96
CA PHE A 36 5.44 11.09 -3.25
C PHE A 36 4.79 12.05 -4.26
N ARG A 37 5.57 12.99 -4.79
CA ARG A 37 5.13 13.98 -5.81
C ARG A 37 3.98 14.89 -5.36
N VAL A 38 3.95 15.29 -4.09
CA VAL A 38 2.95 16.26 -3.60
C VAL A 38 3.09 17.61 -4.33
N GLY A 39 4.30 17.97 -4.79
CA GLY A 39 4.53 19.11 -5.67
C GLY A 39 4.57 20.44 -4.93
N GLU A 40 3.93 21.47 -5.49
CA GLU A 40 3.96 22.84 -5.03
C GLU A 40 3.20 23.12 -3.73
N ASP A 41 2.47 22.16 -3.18
CA ASP A 41 1.77 22.34 -1.91
C ASP A 41 2.70 22.62 -0.73
N GLY A 42 4.00 22.35 -0.91
CA GLY A 42 5.07 22.75 0.01
C GLY A 42 5.19 21.88 1.26
N PRO A 43 6.14 22.20 2.15
CA PRO A 43 6.48 21.36 3.29
C PRO A 43 5.35 21.20 4.32
N THR A 44 4.41 22.13 4.38
CA THR A 44 3.25 22.05 5.29
C THR A 44 2.25 20.96 4.91
N HIS A 45 2.34 20.43 3.67
CA HIS A 45 1.45 19.40 3.13
C HIS A 45 2.18 18.08 2.85
N GLN A 46 3.46 17.99 3.21
CA GLN A 46 4.31 16.81 2.99
C GLN A 46 4.21 15.85 4.19
N PRO A 47 3.58 14.69 4.06
CA PRO A 47 3.66 13.67 5.10
C PRO A 47 5.05 13.02 5.08
N ILE A 48 5.74 12.96 6.22
CA ILE A 48 7.08 12.38 6.36
C ILE A 48 7.01 11.10 7.21
N GLU A 49 6.62 11.23 8.48
CA GLU A 49 6.55 10.12 9.43
C GLU A 49 5.18 9.42 9.46
N HIS A 50 4.19 9.96 8.77
CA HIS A 50 2.80 9.53 8.85
C HIS A 50 2.61 8.06 8.42
N GLU A 51 3.30 7.62 7.38
CA GLU A 51 3.22 6.23 6.95
C GLU A 51 3.79 5.29 8.01
N ALA A 52 4.90 5.64 8.65
CA ALA A 52 5.47 4.85 9.75
C ALA A 52 4.49 4.72 10.92
N GLN A 53 3.73 5.76 11.21
CA GLN A 53 2.69 5.73 12.25
C GLN A 53 1.55 4.77 11.88
N LEU A 54 1.11 4.74 10.63
CA LEU A 54 0.12 3.77 10.15
C LEU A 54 0.67 2.33 10.22
N ARG A 55 1.91 2.11 9.79
CA ARG A 55 2.56 0.79 9.87
C ARG A 55 2.71 0.31 11.31
N LEU A 56 2.85 1.22 12.27
CA LEU A 56 2.81 0.88 13.69
C LEU A 56 1.43 0.35 14.10
N LEU A 57 0.34 1.00 13.65
CA LEU A 57 -1.02 0.55 13.95
C LEU A 57 -1.35 -0.81 13.31
N GLU A 58 -0.80 -1.11 12.14
CA GLU A 58 -0.90 -2.44 11.54
C GLU A 58 -0.21 -3.53 12.37
N LYS A 59 0.88 -3.19 13.06
CA LYS A 59 1.59 -4.13 13.96
C LYS A 59 0.90 -4.33 15.29
N MET A 60 0.17 -3.33 15.75
CA MET A 60 -0.56 -3.40 17.01
C MET A 60 -1.80 -4.27 16.86
N GLN A 61 -2.04 -5.10 17.85
CA GLN A 61 -3.28 -5.88 17.94
C GLN A 61 -4.25 -5.21 18.90
N ASN A 62 -5.53 -5.23 18.55
CA ASN A 62 -6.61 -4.88 19.46
C ASN A 62 -6.88 -6.03 20.43
N HIS A 63 -7.80 -5.83 21.38
CA HIS A 63 -8.15 -6.83 22.39
C HIS A 63 -8.83 -8.09 21.81
N ALA A 64 -9.24 -8.10 20.54
CA ALA A 64 -9.71 -9.28 19.81
C ALA A 64 -8.59 -9.99 19.02
N GLY A 65 -7.34 -9.57 19.19
CA GLY A 65 -6.18 -10.17 18.50
C GLY A 65 -6.06 -9.80 17.02
N LYS A 66 -6.83 -8.80 16.54
CA LYS A 66 -6.77 -8.32 15.16
C LYS A 66 -5.91 -7.08 15.02
N MET A 67 -5.41 -6.81 13.82
CA MET A 67 -4.72 -5.54 13.53
C MET A 67 -5.57 -4.37 13.99
N SER A 68 -4.94 -3.39 14.64
CA SER A 68 -5.66 -2.20 15.12
C SER A 68 -6.16 -1.30 13.98
N MET A 69 -5.55 -1.40 12.79
CA MET A 69 -5.96 -0.68 11.59
C MET A 69 -5.49 -1.45 10.35
N LEU A 70 -6.33 -1.53 9.34
CA LEU A 70 -5.94 -1.97 8.00
C LEU A 70 -5.46 -0.74 7.21
N ALA A 71 -4.18 -0.66 6.86
CA ALA A 71 -3.64 0.42 6.06
C ALA A 71 -3.33 -0.07 4.63
N LEU A 72 -3.89 0.62 3.64
CA LEU A 72 -3.82 0.27 2.23
C LEU A 72 -3.30 1.46 1.44
N ARG A 73 -2.20 1.28 0.69
CA ARG A 73 -1.63 2.27 -0.22
C ARG A 73 -1.54 1.69 -1.62
N PRO A 74 -2.64 1.76 -2.41
CA PRO A 74 -2.74 1.16 -3.74
C PRO A 74 -1.89 1.89 -4.77
N ALA A 75 -1.36 1.12 -5.74
CA ALA A 75 -0.42 1.60 -6.74
C ALA A 75 -1.08 2.12 -8.03
N ASP A 76 -2.30 1.69 -8.34
CA ASP A 76 -3.04 2.08 -9.55
C ASP A 76 -4.56 2.00 -9.34
N ALA A 77 -5.33 2.24 -10.41
CA ALA A 77 -6.79 2.21 -10.36
C ALA A 77 -7.33 0.82 -10.01
N ALA A 78 -6.73 -0.24 -10.53
CA ALA A 78 -7.15 -1.61 -10.25
C ALA A 78 -6.89 -1.99 -8.79
N GLU A 79 -5.68 -1.71 -8.26
CA GLU A 79 -5.41 -1.90 -6.82
C GLU A 79 -6.31 -1.01 -5.94
N THR A 80 -6.65 0.20 -6.40
CA THR A 80 -7.57 1.08 -5.66
C THR A 80 -8.96 0.46 -5.55
N SER A 81 -9.44 -0.16 -6.62
CA SER A 81 -10.72 -0.88 -6.62
C SER A 81 -10.70 -2.07 -5.65
N VAL A 82 -9.60 -2.83 -5.63
CA VAL A 82 -9.40 -3.93 -4.68
C VAL A 82 -9.29 -3.40 -3.25
N ALA A 83 -8.57 -2.30 -3.03
CA ALA A 83 -8.45 -1.67 -1.72
C ALA A 83 -9.80 -1.18 -1.18
N TRP A 84 -10.66 -0.63 -2.02
CA TRP A 84 -12.03 -0.29 -1.64
C TRP A 84 -12.87 -1.52 -1.28
N LYS A 85 -12.78 -2.60 -2.07
CA LYS A 85 -13.42 -3.88 -1.72
C LYS A 85 -12.98 -4.34 -0.33
N MET A 86 -11.66 -4.43 -0.08
CA MET A 86 -11.10 -4.81 1.21
C MET A 86 -11.56 -3.88 2.35
N ALA A 87 -11.61 -2.57 2.09
CA ALA A 87 -12.08 -1.59 3.05
C ALA A 87 -13.55 -1.80 3.42
N MET A 88 -14.41 -2.11 2.46
CA MET A 88 -15.82 -2.35 2.71
C MET A 88 -16.07 -3.67 3.44
N GLU A 89 -15.30 -4.70 3.15
CA GLU A 89 -15.36 -6.00 3.81
C GLU A 89 -14.79 -5.97 5.23
N ASN A 90 -13.89 -5.04 5.54
CA ASN A 90 -13.35 -4.87 6.89
C ASN A 90 -14.39 -4.19 7.80
N THR A 91 -15.12 -4.98 8.57
CA THR A 91 -16.18 -4.52 9.48
C THR A 91 -15.77 -4.41 10.95
N GLU A 92 -14.53 -4.77 11.30
CA GLU A 92 -14.11 -4.95 12.67
C GLU A 92 -13.02 -3.98 13.14
N THR A 93 -12.35 -3.32 12.20
CA THR A 93 -11.30 -2.35 12.48
C THR A 93 -11.37 -1.17 11.51
N PRO A 94 -10.82 0.00 11.87
CA PRO A 94 -10.73 1.09 10.90
C PRO A 94 -9.81 0.71 9.72
N THR A 95 -10.11 1.29 8.56
CA THR A 95 -9.27 1.16 7.36
C THR A 95 -8.75 2.53 6.95
N ALA A 96 -7.46 2.62 6.66
CA ALA A 96 -6.82 3.77 6.03
C ALA A 96 -6.57 3.47 4.53
N LEU A 97 -7.07 4.34 3.66
CA LEU A 97 -6.77 4.36 2.23
C LEU A 97 -5.85 5.56 1.97
N VAL A 98 -4.58 5.31 1.66
CA VAL A 98 -3.59 6.36 1.36
C VAL A 98 -3.44 6.46 -0.16
N LEU A 99 -3.88 7.59 -0.71
CA LEU A 99 -3.99 7.83 -2.15
C LEU A 99 -3.05 8.96 -2.59
N SER A 100 -2.61 8.90 -3.84
CA SER A 100 -1.77 9.94 -4.44
C SER A 100 -2.55 11.23 -4.72
N ARG A 101 -1.82 12.35 -4.86
CA ARG A 101 -2.34 13.62 -5.37
C ARG A 101 -2.42 13.61 -6.90
N GLN A 102 -1.36 13.16 -7.54
CA GLN A 102 -1.21 13.16 -8.99
C GLN A 102 -1.95 12.00 -9.65
N ASN A 103 -2.18 12.16 -10.95
CA ASN A 103 -2.63 11.04 -11.78
C ASN A 103 -1.56 9.95 -11.83
N ILE A 104 -2.00 8.72 -11.78
CA ILE A 104 -1.16 7.52 -11.89
C ILE A 104 -1.60 6.70 -13.09
N ASN A 105 -0.65 5.98 -13.68
CA ASN A 105 -0.91 5.05 -14.76
C ASN A 105 -1.17 3.66 -14.19
N ASP A 106 -1.99 2.88 -14.89
CA ASP A 106 -2.16 1.48 -14.56
C ASP A 106 -0.85 0.72 -14.72
N LEU A 107 -0.62 -0.22 -13.82
CA LEU A 107 0.54 -1.10 -13.88
C LEU A 107 0.38 -2.10 -15.04
N PRO A 108 1.49 -2.56 -15.64
CA PRO A 108 1.41 -3.59 -16.69
C PRO A 108 0.80 -4.88 -16.12
N ALA A 109 0.09 -5.59 -17.00
CA ALA A 109 -0.49 -6.88 -16.68
C ALA A 109 -0.26 -7.85 -17.83
N VAL A 110 -0.12 -9.13 -17.51
CA VAL A 110 -0.01 -10.21 -18.51
C VAL A 110 -1.39 -10.63 -19.00
N THR A 111 -2.37 -10.55 -18.12
CA THR A 111 -3.77 -10.88 -18.40
C THR A 111 -4.64 -9.64 -18.23
N ASP A 112 -5.63 -9.72 -17.35
CA ASP A 112 -6.45 -8.59 -16.96
C ASP A 112 -5.89 -7.95 -15.69
N ARG A 113 -5.70 -6.62 -15.70
CA ARG A 113 -5.07 -5.90 -14.58
C ARG A 113 -5.84 -6.03 -13.28
N TYR A 114 -7.17 -6.01 -13.32
CA TYR A 114 -7.98 -6.18 -12.12
C TYR A 114 -7.82 -7.58 -11.50
N THR A 115 -7.84 -8.61 -12.33
CA THR A 115 -7.61 -10.00 -11.88
C THR A 115 -6.23 -10.15 -11.21
N GLU A 116 -5.20 -9.51 -11.76
CA GLU A 116 -3.87 -9.52 -11.14
C GLU A 116 -3.84 -8.70 -9.85
N ALA A 117 -4.55 -7.58 -9.79
CA ALA A 117 -4.65 -6.73 -8.61
C ALA A 117 -5.33 -7.42 -7.41
N LEU A 118 -6.18 -8.43 -7.62
CA LEU A 118 -6.77 -9.21 -6.53
C LEU A 118 -5.70 -9.85 -5.62
N LYS A 119 -4.49 -10.08 -6.12
CA LYS A 119 -3.36 -10.55 -5.30
C LYS A 119 -2.98 -9.57 -4.19
N ALA A 120 -3.33 -8.29 -4.33
CA ALA A 120 -3.12 -7.26 -3.32
C ALA A 120 -3.86 -7.55 -2.00
N GLU A 121 -4.89 -8.40 -2.01
CA GLU A 121 -5.57 -8.88 -0.80
C GLU A 121 -4.64 -9.61 0.17
N LYS A 122 -3.48 -10.08 -0.31
CA LYS A 122 -2.42 -10.70 0.51
C LYS A 122 -1.44 -9.68 1.10
N GLY A 123 -1.62 -8.38 0.84
CA GLY A 123 -0.80 -7.30 1.37
C GLY A 123 0.43 -6.96 0.54
N ALA A 124 1.06 -7.94 -0.10
CA ALA A 124 2.10 -7.71 -1.11
C ALA A 124 2.09 -8.84 -2.14
N TYR A 125 2.47 -8.53 -3.38
CA TYR A 125 2.55 -9.50 -4.46
C TYR A 125 3.53 -9.05 -5.55
N ILE A 126 3.99 -10.00 -6.36
CA ILE A 126 4.88 -9.75 -7.48
C ILE A 126 4.05 -9.16 -8.63
N VAL A 127 4.38 -7.92 -9.02
CA VAL A 127 3.79 -7.25 -10.19
C VAL A 127 4.49 -7.66 -11.47
N GLN A 128 5.83 -7.74 -11.42
CA GLN A 128 6.65 -8.02 -12.60
C GLN A 128 7.93 -8.77 -12.24
N LYS A 129 8.33 -9.69 -13.11
CA LYS A 129 9.69 -10.25 -13.16
C LYS A 129 10.27 -10.04 -14.56
N ASN A 130 11.47 -9.52 -14.63
CA ASN A 130 12.19 -9.36 -15.90
C ASN A 130 13.40 -10.30 -15.95
N GLY A 131 13.14 -11.59 -16.09
CA GLY A 131 14.14 -12.66 -16.14
C GLY A 131 13.79 -13.82 -15.21
N GLU A 132 14.38 -14.99 -15.48
CA GLU A 132 14.09 -16.22 -14.74
C GLU A 132 14.63 -16.19 -13.30
N ASN A 133 15.81 -15.59 -13.09
CA ASN A 133 16.50 -15.53 -11.80
C ASN A 133 16.80 -14.07 -11.43
N PRO A 134 15.82 -13.32 -10.90
CA PRO A 134 16.05 -11.94 -10.50
C PRO A 134 17.07 -11.86 -9.37
N LYS A 135 18.06 -10.97 -9.51
CA LYS A 135 19.13 -10.72 -8.52
C LYS A 135 18.77 -9.58 -7.58
N VAL A 136 17.74 -8.82 -7.90
CA VAL A 136 17.32 -7.64 -7.14
C VAL A 136 15.80 -7.70 -7.00
N ILE A 137 15.32 -7.42 -5.78
CA ILE A 137 13.91 -7.24 -5.50
C ILE A 137 13.69 -5.75 -5.22
N LEU A 138 12.81 -5.13 -5.98
CA LEU A 138 12.39 -3.74 -5.84
C LEU A 138 11.00 -3.73 -5.20
N ILE A 139 10.87 -3.12 -4.03
CA ILE A 139 9.64 -3.13 -3.24
C ILE A 139 9.16 -1.69 -3.04
N ALA A 140 7.91 -1.42 -3.35
CA ALA A 140 7.26 -0.15 -3.05
C ALA A 140 5.76 -0.35 -2.80
N SER A 141 5.12 0.69 -2.32
CA SER A 141 3.67 0.84 -2.24
C SER A 141 3.23 2.10 -2.98
N GLY A 142 1.95 2.20 -3.31
CA GLY A 142 1.42 3.40 -3.95
C GLY A 142 2.04 3.71 -5.31
N SER A 143 2.07 4.98 -5.65
CA SER A 143 2.53 5.46 -6.97
C SER A 143 4.00 5.17 -7.28
N GLU A 144 4.82 4.84 -6.28
CA GLU A 144 6.23 4.48 -6.46
C GLU A 144 6.41 3.13 -7.16
N VAL A 145 5.42 2.25 -7.14
CA VAL A 145 5.50 0.95 -7.83
C VAL A 145 5.74 1.15 -9.33
N ALA A 146 5.05 2.09 -9.98
CA ALA A 146 5.28 2.41 -11.39
C ALA A 146 6.73 2.89 -11.64
N THR A 147 7.28 3.70 -10.73
CA THR A 147 8.68 4.15 -10.81
C THR A 147 9.66 2.96 -10.72
N LEU A 148 9.35 1.97 -9.88
CA LEU A 148 10.17 0.75 -9.78
C LEU A 148 10.10 -0.13 -11.03
N ILE A 149 8.97 -0.16 -11.73
CA ILE A 149 8.83 -0.86 -13.00
C ILE A 149 9.76 -0.23 -14.05
N ASP A 150 9.77 1.10 -14.14
CA ASP A 150 10.68 1.83 -15.04
C ASP A 150 12.15 1.60 -14.65
N ALA A 151 12.45 1.63 -13.36
CA ALA A 151 13.80 1.33 -12.85
C ALA A 151 14.23 -0.11 -13.16
N ALA A 152 13.35 -1.10 -13.03
CA ALA A 152 13.60 -2.49 -13.36
C ALA A 152 13.97 -2.67 -14.84
N LYS A 153 13.25 -1.97 -15.73
CA LYS A 153 13.54 -1.95 -17.16
C LYS A 153 14.94 -1.37 -17.42
N LEU A 154 15.26 -0.22 -16.84
CA LEU A 154 16.58 0.41 -16.98
C LEU A 154 17.73 -0.44 -16.42
N LEU A 155 17.52 -1.15 -15.31
CA LEU A 155 18.49 -2.08 -14.74
C LEU A 155 18.81 -3.21 -15.72
N LEU A 156 17.78 -3.79 -16.33
CA LEU A 156 17.98 -4.85 -17.32
C LEU A 156 18.69 -4.32 -18.57
N GLU A 157 18.22 -3.21 -19.15
CA GLU A 157 18.75 -2.65 -20.40
C GLU A 157 20.19 -2.15 -20.26
N ARG A 158 20.53 -1.46 -19.16
CA ARG A 158 21.83 -0.80 -18.99
C ARG A 158 22.87 -1.66 -18.29
N LYS A 159 22.45 -2.59 -17.44
CA LYS A 159 23.33 -3.37 -16.57
C LYS A 159 23.19 -4.88 -16.72
N GLY A 160 22.21 -5.36 -17.50
CA GLY A 160 21.92 -6.79 -17.61
C GLY A 160 21.46 -7.42 -16.28
N ILE A 161 20.94 -6.61 -15.35
CA ILE A 161 20.51 -7.09 -14.03
C ILE A 161 19.01 -7.36 -14.09
N ALA A 162 18.66 -8.63 -13.97
CA ALA A 162 17.26 -9.05 -13.81
C ALA A 162 16.76 -8.68 -12.42
N SER A 163 15.51 -8.20 -12.34
CA SER A 163 14.87 -7.78 -11.10
C SER A 163 13.42 -8.23 -11.02
N GLN A 164 12.91 -8.27 -9.81
CA GLN A 164 11.51 -8.50 -9.48
C GLN A 164 10.94 -7.24 -8.84
N VAL A 165 9.74 -6.82 -9.27
CA VAL A 165 9.02 -5.70 -8.67
C VAL A 165 7.85 -6.22 -7.86
N VAL A 166 7.76 -5.75 -6.61
CA VAL A 166 6.72 -6.11 -5.65
C VAL A 166 5.91 -4.86 -5.29
N SER A 167 4.60 -4.95 -5.40
CA SER A 167 3.67 -3.98 -4.81
C SER A 167 3.31 -4.44 -3.40
N ALA A 168 3.63 -3.62 -2.39
CA ALA A 168 3.36 -3.88 -0.98
C ALA A 168 2.27 -2.94 -0.46
N ILE A 169 1.04 -3.18 -0.86
CA ILE A 169 -0.11 -2.33 -0.54
C ILE A 169 -0.37 -2.24 0.99
N SER A 170 -0.10 -3.33 1.73
CA SER A 170 -0.24 -3.41 3.19
C SER A 170 0.80 -4.34 3.79
N GLU A 171 1.78 -3.77 4.49
CA GLU A 171 2.81 -4.57 5.18
C GLU A 171 2.22 -5.44 6.29
N GLY A 172 1.22 -4.94 7.00
CA GLY A 172 0.57 -5.67 8.09
C GLY A 172 -0.10 -6.95 7.60
N LEU A 173 -0.84 -6.89 6.48
CA LEU A 173 -1.44 -8.06 5.86
C LEU A 173 -0.40 -9.04 5.34
N PHE A 174 0.65 -8.54 4.69
CA PHE A 174 1.70 -9.39 4.17
C PHE A 174 2.41 -10.19 5.27
N ARG A 175 2.67 -9.57 6.41
CA ARG A 175 3.27 -10.25 7.59
C ARG A 175 2.39 -11.34 8.18
N GLN A 176 1.08 -11.32 7.94
CA GLN A 176 0.14 -12.35 8.38
C GLN A 176 0.02 -13.52 7.40
N GLN A 177 0.63 -13.42 6.22
CA GLN A 177 0.61 -14.52 5.26
C GLN A 177 1.50 -15.68 5.74
N PRO A 178 1.22 -16.91 5.27
CA PRO A 178 2.09 -18.05 5.53
C PRO A 178 3.53 -17.76 5.09
N THR A 179 4.52 -18.24 5.85
CA THR A 179 5.95 -18.07 5.57
C THR A 179 6.31 -18.45 4.13
N ALA A 180 5.77 -19.54 3.62
CA ALA A 180 6.00 -19.98 2.24
C ALA A 180 5.58 -18.93 1.20
N TYR A 181 4.47 -18.19 1.43
CA TYR A 181 4.06 -17.11 0.56
C TYR A 181 4.96 -15.89 0.71
N GLN A 182 5.37 -15.57 1.93
CA GLN A 182 6.30 -14.46 2.17
C GLN A 182 7.62 -14.71 1.45
N GLU A 183 8.17 -15.93 1.54
CA GLU A 183 9.41 -16.35 0.86
C GLU A 183 9.26 -16.43 -0.66
N GLU A 184 8.06 -16.75 -1.19
CA GLU A 184 7.78 -16.67 -2.63
C GLU A 184 7.87 -15.24 -3.16
N VAL A 185 7.32 -14.28 -2.40
CA VAL A 185 7.25 -12.86 -2.81
C VAL A 185 8.54 -12.12 -2.49
N ILE A 186 9.14 -12.38 -1.33
CA ILE A 186 10.38 -11.73 -0.85
C ILE A 186 11.27 -12.86 -0.27
N PRO A 187 12.01 -13.59 -1.14
CA PRO A 187 12.93 -14.65 -0.72
C PRO A 187 14.13 -14.13 0.07
#